data_5ea93e604cc62c0c896e02c1e887bd57
#
_entry.id   5ea93e604cc62c0c896e02c1e887bd57
#
_cell.length_a   1.000
_cell.length_b   1.000
_cell.length_c   1.000
_cell.angle_alpha   90.00
_cell.angle_beta   90.00
_cell.angle_gamma   90.00
#
_symmetry.space_group_name_H-M   'P 1'
#
loop_
_entity.id
_entity.type
_entity.pdbx_description
1 polymer ?
#
loop_
_entity_poly.entity_id
_entity_poly.type
_entity_poly.pdbx_seq_one_letter_code
_entity_poly.pdbx_strand_id
1 'polypeptide(L)'
;RMKALLINKKIPIGGGLGGGSSNAAYTLKTLNKLYALKIQNDSLCKLGNQIGSDVPFFINGGIKKISGTGDIIENINSDVIKNKVFLLVIPNFSVSTKWAYQKIKKHLSPIKITPKFPSLTNEVDWTLFENDFEHIVCLAYPEILDIKSLLYKLGALYSGLSGSGSTMFGIYNDIKSAQIAAESLDKYQTHIAFPNI
;
A
#
# COMPACT_ATOMS: atom_id res chain seq x y z
N ARG A 1 -7.23 -33.89 -0.11
CA ARG A 1 -8.19 -33.03 -0.84
C ARG A 1 -8.55 -31.85 0.04
N MET A 2 -8.19 -30.64 -0.35
CA MET A 2 -8.72 -29.44 0.28
C MET A 2 -10.20 -29.31 -0.08
N LYS A 3 -11.08 -29.29 0.95
CA LYS A 3 -12.52 -29.24 0.73
C LYS A 3 -13.07 -27.82 0.72
N ALA A 4 -12.42 -26.90 1.44
CA ALA A 4 -12.80 -25.49 1.52
C ALA A 4 -11.63 -24.63 1.96
N LEU A 5 -11.65 -23.33 1.56
CA LEU A 5 -10.80 -22.26 2.06
C LEU A 5 -11.72 -21.19 2.65
N LEU A 6 -11.56 -20.89 3.93
CA LEU A 6 -12.27 -19.81 4.61
C LEU A 6 -11.34 -18.60 4.73
N ILE A 7 -11.76 -17.45 4.21
CA ILE A 7 -11.04 -16.18 4.34
C ILE A 7 -11.89 -15.23 5.18
N ASN A 8 -11.41 -14.91 6.38
CA ASN A 8 -12.00 -13.85 7.20
C ASN A 8 -11.32 -12.52 6.87
N LYS A 9 -11.97 -11.71 6.05
CA LYS A 9 -11.42 -10.43 5.58
C LYS A 9 -11.51 -9.37 6.67
N LYS A 10 -10.34 -8.83 7.07
CA LYS A 10 -10.23 -7.67 7.96
C LYS A 10 -9.82 -6.40 7.22
N ILE A 11 -9.14 -6.55 6.08
CA ILE A 11 -8.75 -5.42 5.23
C ILE A 11 -9.93 -5.07 4.32
N PRO A 12 -10.39 -3.81 4.29
CA PRO A 12 -11.52 -3.38 3.47
C PRO A 12 -11.29 -3.62 1.97
N ILE A 13 -12.38 -3.96 1.28
CA ILE A 13 -12.36 -4.08 -0.18
C ILE A 13 -12.38 -2.67 -0.78
N GLY A 14 -11.52 -2.39 -1.77
CA GLY A 14 -11.45 -1.08 -2.41
C GLY A 14 -10.78 0.00 -1.55
N GLY A 15 -10.03 -0.41 -0.52
CA GLY A 15 -9.27 0.50 0.35
C GLY A 15 -7.85 0.81 -0.13
N GLY A 16 -7.39 0.29 -1.28
CA GLY A 16 -6.02 0.55 -1.76
C GLY A 16 -4.91 -0.20 -1.02
N LEU A 17 -5.25 -1.14 -0.12
CA LEU A 17 -4.27 -1.86 0.73
C LEU A 17 -3.86 -3.23 0.18
N GLY A 18 -4.19 -3.57 -1.05
CA GLY A 18 -3.79 -4.84 -1.67
C GLY A 18 -4.31 -6.10 -0.97
N GLY A 19 -5.40 -6.01 -0.19
CA GLY A 19 -5.89 -7.11 0.63
C GLY A 19 -6.27 -8.37 -0.15
N GLY A 20 -6.75 -8.25 -1.40
CA GLY A 20 -7.01 -9.38 -2.29
C GLY A 20 -5.72 -10.09 -2.69
N SER A 21 -4.72 -9.33 -3.12
CA SER A 21 -3.42 -9.83 -3.54
C SER A 21 -2.64 -10.45 -2.39
N SER A 22 -2.72 -9.86 -1.20
CA SER A 22 -2.18 -10.42 0.03
C SER A 22 -2.79 -11.79 0.35
N ASN A 23 -4.14 -11.90 0.31
CA ASN A 23 -4.82 -13.17 0.55
C ASN A 23 -4.39 -14.24 -0.47
N ALA A 24 -4.29 -13.89 -1.75
CA ALA A 24 -3.84 -14.80 -2.79
C ALA A 24 -2.40 -15.30 -2.55
N ALA A 25 -1.48 -14.38 -2.23
CA ALA A 25 -0.10 -14.72 -1.93
C ALA A 25 0.02 -15.68 -0.74
N TYR A 26 -0.65 -15.36 0.37
CA TYR A 26 -0.64 -16.21 1.55
C TYR A 26 -1.32 -17.55 1.31
N THR A 27 -2.36 -17.62 0.48
CA THR A 27 -2.98 -18.88 0.07
C THR A 27 -1.97 -19.75 -0.68
N LEU A 28 -1.27 -19.20 -1.67
CA LEU A 28 -0.23 -19.93 -2.42
C LEU A 28 0.88 -20.45 -1.49
N LYS A 29 1.40 -19.60 -0.61
CA LYS A 29 2.43 -19.97 0.38
C LYS A 29 1.93 -21.07 1.32
N THR A 30 0.69 -20.95 1.79
CA THR A 30 0.09 -21.94 2.71
C THR A 30 -0.11 -23.28 2.03
N LEU A 31 -0.62 -23.30 0.79
CA LEU A 31 -0.78 -24.54 0.02
C LEU A 31 0.58 -25.21 -0.26
N ASN A 32 1.57 -24.42 -0.66
CA ASN A 32 2.94 -24.93 -0.87
C ASN A 32 3.50 -25.62 0.38
N LYS A 33 3.30 -25.00 1.54
CA LYS A 33 3.72 -25.56 2.84
C LYS A 33 2.88 -26.77 3.24
N LEU A 34 1.55 -26.68 3.17
CA LEU A 34 0.63 -27.72 3.63
C LEU A 34 0.77 -29.02 2.88
N TYR A 35 1.00 -28.95 1.57
CA TYR A 35 1.16 -30.12 0.70
C TYR A 35 2.60 -30.46 0.43
N ALA A 36 3.56 -29.83 1.10
CA ALA A 36 4.99 -30.03 0.92
C ALA A 36 5.43 -30.01 -0.56
N LEU A 37 4.86 -29.10 -1.36
CA LEU A 37 5.06 -29.06 -2.81
C LEU A 37 6.48 -28.62 -3.20
N LYS A 38 7.23 -28.00 -2.29
CA LYS A 38 8.60 -27.52 -2.48
C LYS A 38 8.78 -26.57 -3.68
N ILE A 39 7.70 -25.85 -4.04
CA ILE A 39 7.75 -24.86 -5.12
C ILE A 39 8.62 -23.69 -4.66
N GLN A 40 9.62 -23.35 -5.47
CA GLN A 40 10.56 -22.25 -5.21
C GLN A 40 9.83 -20.90 -5.31
N ASN A 41 10.35 -19.88 -4.62
CA ASN A 41 9.73 -18.57 -4.51
C ASN A 41 9.46 -17.93 -5.88
N ASP A 42 10.40 -18.01 -6.81
CA ASP A 42 10.26 -17.47 -8.17
C ASP A 42 9.10 -18.12 -8.94
N SER A 43 8.91 -19.42 -8.78
CA SER A 43 7.79 -20.13 -9.38
C SER A 43 6.46 -19.77 -8.73
N LEU A 44 6.44 -19.54 -7.41
CA LEU A 44 5.27 -19.01 -6.70
C LEU A 44 4.92 -17.60 -7.19
N CYS A 45 5.92 -16.75 -7.42
CA CYS A 45 5.73 -15.42 -7.97
C CYS A 45 5.14 -15.46 -9.39
N LYS A 46 5.61 -16.38 -10.24
CA LYS A 46 5.03 -16.58 -11.59
C LYS A 46 3.58 -17.02 -11.54
N LEU A 47 3.22 -17.95 -10.65
CA LEU A 47 1.84 -18.34 -10.39
C LEU A 47 1.02 -17.18 -9.82
N GLY A 48 1.59 -16.44 -8.88
CA GLY A 48 0.95 -15.26 -8.29
C GLY A 48 0.63 -14.19 -9.32
N ASN A 49 1.53 -13.93 -10.26
CA ASN A 49 1.34 -12.95 -11.31
C ASN A 49 0.17 -13.28 -12.25
N GLN A 50 -0.16 -14.56 -12.43
CA GLN A 50 -1.34 -14.99 -13.19
C GLN A 50 -2.67 -14.68 -12.46
N ILE A 51 -2.62 -14.50 -11.13
CA ILE A 51 -3.78 -14.15 -10.29
C ILE A 51 -3.93 -12.63 -10.22
N GLY A 52 -2.81 -11.90 -10.11
CA GLY A 52 -2.79 -10.46 -10.07
C GLY A 52 -1.37 -9.89 -9.96
N SER A 53 -1.14 -8.71 -10.55
CA SER A 53 0.16 -8.04 -10.65
C SER A 53 0.82 -7.78 -9.29
N ASP A 54 0.02 -7.54 -8.25
CA ASP A 54 0.54 -7.23 -6.92
C ASP A 54 0.84 -8.48 -6.06
N VAL A 55 0.40 -9.69 -6.51
CA VAL A 55 0.58 -10.92 -5.73
C VAL A 55 2.06 -11.27 -5.51
N PRO A 56 2.96 -11.14 -6.50
CA PRO A 56 4.40 -11.38 -6.30
C PRO A 56 5.02 -10.49 -5.21
N PHE A 57 4.59 -9.24 -5.10
CA PHE A 57 5.04 -8.36 -4.01
C PHE A 57 4.74 -8.97 -2.63
N PHE A 58 3.51 -9.46 -2.40
CA PHE A 58 3.14 -10.08 -1.13
C PHE A 58 3.77 -11.47 -0.90
N ILE A 59 4.19 -12.16 -1.95
CA ILE A 59 4.97 -13.40 -1.82
C ILE A 59 6.35 -13.08 -1.29
N ASN A 60 7.02 -12.08 -1.84
CA ASN A 60 8.38 -11.67 -1.47
C ASN A 60 8.44 -10.90 -0.16
N GLY A 61 7.46 -10.03 0.12
CA GLY A 61 7.44 -9.15 1.28
C GLY A 61 8.55 -8.08 1.26
N GLY A 62 8.71 -7.36 2.36
CA GLY A 62 9.72 -6.31 2.53
C GLY A 62 9.41 -5.01 1.78
N ILE A 63 10.40 -4.09 1.72
CA ILE A 63 10.30 -2.85 0.96
C ILE A 63 10.75 -3.10 -0.47
N LYS A 64 9.92 -2.75 -1.43
CA LYS A 64 10.16 -3.00 -2.85
C LYS A 64 9.97 -1.73 -3.67
N LYS A 65 10.84 -1.54 -4.64
CA LYS A 65 10.59 -0.66 -5.78
C LYS A 65 10.07 -1.52 -6.92
N ILE A 66 8.92 -1.16 -7.44
CA ILE A 66 8.26 -1.87 -8.53
C ILE A 66 8.28 -0.95 -9.76
N SER A 67 8.69 -1.48 -10.90
CA SER A 67 8.75 -0.75 -12.17
C SER A 67 8.27 -1.62 -13.33
N GLY A 68 8.33 -1.07 -14.57
CA GLY A 68 7.76 -1.74 -15.73
C GLY A 68 6.24 -1.82 -15.66
N THR A 69 5.69 -2.98 -15.97
CA THR A 69 4.25 -3.29 -15.82
C THR A 69 3.92 -3.98 -14.48
N GLY A 70 4.78 -3.82 -13.47
CA GLY A 70 4.69 -4.50 -12.16
C GLY A 70 5.55 -5.77 -12.08
N ASP A 71 6.37 -6.03 -13.09
CA ASP A 71 7.17 -7.23 -13.27
C ASP A 71 8.62 -7.09 -12.79
N ILE A 72 9.13 -5.85 -12.71
CA ILE A 72 10.47 -5.56 -12.20
C ILE A 72 10.35 -5.20 -10.71
N ILE A 73 10.83 -6.09 -9.84
CA ILE A 73 10.75 -5.93 -8.39
C ILE A 73 12.17 -5.86 -7.83
N GLU A 74 12.55 -4.70 -7.31
CA GLU A 74 13.86 -4.45 -6.69
C GLU A 74 13.72 -4.38 -5.16
N ASN A 75 14.60 -5.03 -4.42
CA ASN A 75 14.66 -4.91 -2.97
C ASN A 75 15.22 -3.53 -2.59
N ILE A 76 14.55 -2.87 -1.66
CA ILE A 76 15.08 -1.67 -1.01
C ILE A 76 15.41 -2.01 0.44
N ASN A 77 16.63 -1.72 0.84
CA ASN A 77 17.01 -1.79 2.25
C ASN A 77 16.97 -0.38 2.83
N SER A 78 16.14 -0.16 3.84
CA SER A 78 15.99 1.15 4.47
C SER A 78 15.78 1.01 5.98
N ASP A 79 16.82 1.34 6.73
CA ASP A 79 16.73 1.38 8.20
C ASP A 79 15.85 2.55 8.67
N VAL A 80 15.72 3.60 7.86
CA VAL A 80 14.85 4.73 8.16
C VAL A 80 13.39 4.28 8.23
N ILE A 81 12.94 3.50 7.25
CA ILE A 81 11.55 3.00 7.20
C ILE A 81 11.27 1.98 8.31
N LYS A 82 12.25 1.13 8.65
CA LYS A 82 12.09 0.11 9.71
C LYS A 82 11.63 0.68 11.04
N ASN A 83 12.09 1.88 11.35
CA ASN A 83 11.82 2.56 12.62
C ASN A 83 10.60 3.49 12.57
N LYS A 84 9.83 3.49 11.47
CA LYS A 84 8.65 4.35 11.35
C LYS A 84 7.38 3.61 11.75
N VAL A 85 6.40 4.40 12.16
CA VAL A 85 5.05 3.95 12.50
C VAL A 85 4.08 4.50 11.47
N PHE A 86 3.21 3.65 10.97
CA PHE A 86 2.20 4.01 9.99
C PHE A 86 0.83 4.05 10.66
N LEU A 87 0.13 5.16 10.53
CA LEU A 87 -1.27 5.28 10.89
C LEU A 87 -2.10 5.19 9.61
N LEU A 88 -2.87 4.13 9.47
CA LEU A 88 -3.84 3.95 8.39
C LEU A 88 -5.17 4.59 8.80
N VAL A 89 -5.76 5.38 7.93
CA VAL A 89 -7.07 6.01 8.10
C VAL A 89 -7.97 5.54 6.96
N ILE A 90 -9.04 4.84 7.31
CA ILE A 90 -9.94 4.20 6.37
C ILE A 90 -11.26 4.97 6.36
N PRO A 91 -11.55 5.74 5.29
CA PRO A 91 -12.83 6.43 5.14
C PRO A 91 -13.99 5.44 4.99
N ASN A 92 -15.21 5.91 5.25
CA ASN A 92 -16.43 5.11 5.14
C ASN A 92 -16.92 4.91 3.69
N PHE A 93 -16.06 5.14 2.71
CA PHE A 93 -16.32 4.89 1.29
C PHE A 93 -15.16 4.14 0.65
N SER A 94 -15.41 3.54 -0.50
CA SER A 94 -14.39 2.87 -1.30
C SER A 94 -14.20 3.57 -2.65
N VAL A 95 -12.98 3.52 -3.18
CA VAL A 95 -12.65 4.01 -4.52
C VAL A 95 -12.49 2.83 -5.46
N SER A 96 -13.22 2.84 -6.57
CA SER A 96 -13.06 1.81 -7.59
C SER A 96 -11.71 1.96 -8.28
N THR A 97 -10.84 0.96 -8.14
CA THR A 97 -9.54 0.91 -8.82
C THR A 97 -9.70 1.08 -10.33
N LYS A 98 -10.71 0.43 -10.93
CA LYS A 98 -11.01 0.56 -12.36
C LYS A 98 -11.34 2.01 -12.74
N TRP A 99 -12.16 2.69 -11.95
CA TRP A 99 -12.49 4.09 -12.15
C TRP A 99 -11.25 4.98 -12.05
N ALA A 100 -10.42 4.80 -11.03
CA ALA A 100 -9.22 5.57 -10.84
C ALA A 100 -8.25 5.44 -12.03
N TYR A 101 -8.01 4.22 -12.52
CA TYR A 101 -7.19 3.99 -13.72
C TYR A 101 -7.79 4.59 -15.00
N GLN A 102 -9.12 4.57 -15.16
CA GLN A 102 -9.79 5.21 -16.30
C GLN A 102 -9.66 6.73 -16.27
N LYS A 103 -9.68 7.33 -15.09
CA LYS A 103 -9.52 8.77 -14.93
C LYS A 103 -8.09 9.20 -15.15
N ILE A 104 -7.10 8.52 -14.57
CA ILE A 104 -5.69 8.87 -14.71
C ILE A 104 -5.21 8.82 -16.16
N LYS A 105 -5.66 7.83 -16.94
CA LYS A 105 -5.32 7.73 -18.38
C LYS A 105 -5.64 8.98 -19.19
N LYS A 106 -6.64 9.77 -18.78
CA LYS A 106 -7.02 11.03 -19.44
C LYS A 106 -6.12 12.20 -19.04
N HIS A 107 -5.36 12.07 -17.98
CA HIS A 107 -4.53 13.12 -17.40
C HIS A 107 -3.01 12.86 -17.54
N LEU A 108 -2.63 11.63 -17.93
CA LEU A 108 -1.22 11.32 -18.16
C LEU A 108 -0.76 12.03 -19.45
N SER A 109 0.09 13.04 -19.28
CA SER A 109 0.92 13.54 -20.37
C SER A 109 2.05 12.55 -20.66
N PRO A 110 2.54 12.44 -21.90
CA PRO A 110 3.73 11.62 -22.19
C PRO A 110 4.90 12.12 -21.35
N ILE A 111 5.28 11.34 -20.34
CA ILE A 111 6.40 11.68 -19.44
C ILE A 111 7.69 11.50 -20.26
N LYS A 112 8.39 12.60 -20.53
CA LYS A 112 9.70 12.58 -21.19
C LYS A 112 10.88 12.32 -20.23
N ILE A 113 10.63 12.33 -18.93
CA ILE A 113 11.66 12.19 -17.88
C ILE A 113 11.24 11.07 -16.95
N THR A 114 12.10 10.07 -16.79
CA THR A 114 11.91 9.05 -15.76
C THR A 114 12.17 9.68 -14.39
N PRO A 115 11.19 9.81 -13.51
CA PRO A 115 11.41 10.38 -12.18
C PRO A 115 12.43 9.53 -11.44
N LYS A 116 13.41 10.17 -10.80
CA LYS A 116 14.33 9.47 -9.91
C LYS A 116 13.53 8.99 -8.69
N PHE A 117 13.63 7.71 -8.38
CA PHE A 117 13.06 7.19 -7.15
C PHE A 117 13.76 7.89 -5.96
N PRO A 118 13.01 8.45 -5.00
CA PRO A 118 13.61 9.14 -3.86
C PRO A 118 14.48 8.18 -3.04
N SER A 119 15.58 8.71 -2.49
CA SER A 119 16.44 7.93 -1.61
C SER A 119 15.71 7.63 -0.30
N LEU A 120 15.80 6.38 0.15
CA LEU A 120 15.30 5.91 1.44
C LEU A 120 16.46 5.65 2.43
N THR A 121 17.64 6.20 2.15
CA THR A 121 18.82 6.09 3.01
C THR A 121 19.05 7.39 3.78
N ASN A 122 19.53 7.32 5.02
CA ASN A 122 19.90 8.42 5.92
C ASN A 122 18.79 9.45 6.18
N GLU A 123 18.62 10.44 5.31
CA GLU A 123 17.52 11.41 5.36
C GLU A 123 16.58 11.18 4.18
N VAL A 124 15.28 11.09 4.49
CA VAL A 124 14.24 10.91 3.48
C VAL A 124 13.56 12.25 3.24
N ASP A 125 13.67 12.75 2.03
CA ASP A 125 12.85 13.88 1.60
C ASP A 125 11.45 13.38 1.25
N TRP A 126 10.55 13.47 2.22
CA TRP A 126 9.17 13.01 2.08
C TRP A 126 8.37 13.79 1.04
N THR A 127 8.80 14.99 0.64
CA THR A 127 8.11 15.80 -0.38
C THR A 127 8.22 15.23 -1.78
N LEU A 128 9.18 14.32 -2.00
CA LEU A 128 9.41 13.67 -3.29
C LEU A 128 8.49 12.46 -3.53
N PHE A 129 7.70 12.06 -2.53
CA PHE A 129 6.78 10.93 -2.69
C PHE A 129 5.42 11.44 -3.15
N GLU A 130 5.07 11.08 -4.36
CA GLU A 130 3.81 11.45 -4.98
C GLU A 130 3.01 10.20 -5.34
N ASN A 131 1.68 10.33 -5.34
CA ASN A 131 0.77 9.32 -5.83
C ASN A 131 -0.10 9.92 -6.94
N ASP A 132 0.10 9.47 -8.16
CA ASP A 132 -0.62 9.98 -9.34
C ASP A 132 -2.15 9.89 -9.21
N PHE A 133 -2.67 8.95 -8.42
CA PHE A 133 -4.10 8.85 -8.16
C PHE A 133 -4.61 9.91 -7.19
N GLU A 134 -3.76 10.45 -6.32
CA GLU A 134 -4.20 11.30 -5.22
C GLU A 134 -4.94 12.54 -5.70
N HIS A 135 -4.39 13.22 -6.70
CA HIS A 135 -5.05 14.42 -7.25
C HIS A 135 -6.47 14.11 -7.76
N ILE A 136 -6.64 13.03 -8.51
CA ILE A 136 -7.92 12.64 -9.11
C ILE A 136 -8.90 12.20 -8.03
N VAL A 137 -8.42 11.48 -7.03
CA VAL A 137 -9.25 11.00 -5.92
C VAL A 137 -9.68 12.16 -5.03
N CYS A 138 -8.79 13.12 -4.73
CA CYS A 138 -9.14 14.32 -3.97
C CYS A 138 -10.22 15.17 -4.65
N LEU A 139 -10.18 15.29 -5.98
CA LEU A 139 -11.22 16.01 -6.73
C LEU A 139 -12.58 15.34 -6.64
N ALA A 140 -12.62 14.01 -6.63
CA ALA A 140 -13.88 13.25 -6.56
C ALA A 140 -14.38 13.04 -5.12
N TYR A 141 -13.45 13.01 -4.17
CA TYR A 141 -13.69 12.75 -2.75
C TYR A 141 -12.90 13.76 -1.90
N PRO A 142 -13.40 15.00 -1.74
CA PRO A 142 -12.69 16.08 -1.04
C PRO A 142 -12.25 15.71 0.39
N GLU A 143 -12.99 14.82 1.05
CA GLU A 143 -12.67 14.31 2.39
C GLU A 143 -11.26 13.70 2.48
N ILE A 144 -10.71 13.16 1.39
CA ILE A 144 -9.33 12.66 1.32
C ILE A 144 -8.33 13.78 1.60
N LEU A 145 -8.57 14.97 1.06
CA LEU A 145 -7.72 16.14 1.28
C LEU A 145 -7.81 16.63 2.74
N ASP A 146 -9.01 16.56 3.33
CA ASP A 146 -9.21 16.91 4.74
C ASP A 146 -8.42 15.96 5.67
N ILE A 147 -8.49 14.65 5.40
CA ILE A 147 -7.73 13.63 6.14
C ILE A 147 -6.23 13.89 5.98
N LYS A 148 -5.75 14.14 4.75
CA LYS A 148 -4.35 14.45 4.50
C LYS A 148 -3.86 15.63 5.32
N SER A 149 -4.61 16.72 5.26
CA SER A 149 -4.29 17.96 5.98
C SER A 149 -4.28 17.74 7.49
N LEU A 150 -5.23 16.96 8.00
CA LEU A 150 -5.33 16.65 9.43
C LEU A 150 -4.16 15.79 9.90
N LEU A 151 -3.75 14.77 9.13
CA LEU A 151 -2.60 13.95 9.44
C LEU A 151 -1.32 14.78 9.59
N TYR A 152 -1.08 15.74 8.68
CA TYR A 152 0.06 16.66 8.81
C TYR A 152 -0.06 17.55 10.06
N LYS A 153 -1.25 18.10 10.35
CA LYS A 153 -1.48 18.90 11.57
C LYS A 153 -1.24 18.10 12.85
N LEU A 154 -1.46 16.79 12.79
CA LEU A 154 -1.22 15.85 13.89
C LEU A 154 0.21 15.28 13.90
N GLY A 155 1.14 15.90 13.18
CA GLY A 155 2.57 15.61 13.26
C GLY A 155 3.07 14.49 12.37
N ALA A 156 2.32 14.07 11.36
CA ALA A 156 2.84 13.13 10.37
C ALA A 156 4.00 13.74 9.58
N LEU A 157 5.08 12.99 9.41
CA LEU A 157 6.21 13.33 8.54
C LEU A 157 5.79 13.34 7.07
N TYR A 158 4.88 12.43 6.73
CA TYR A 158 4.28 12.29 5.42
C TYR A 158 2.84 11.81 5.55
N SER A 159 1.98 12.29 4.67
CA SER A 159 0.63 11.79 4.51
C SER A 159 0.33 11.58 3.03
N GLY A 160 -0.19 10.41 2.68
CA GLY A 160 -0.49 10.06 1.29
C GLY A 160 -1.62 9.05 1.16
N LEU A 161 -2.11 8.94 -0.08
CA LEU A 161 -3.10 7.96 -0.47
C LEU A 161 -2.44 6.60 -0.70
N SER A 162 -3.04 5.52 -0.22
CA SER A 162 -2.57 4.16 -0.48
C SER A 162 -3.13 3.63 -1.81
N GLY A 163 -2.26 3.39 -2.78
CA GLY A 163 -2.65 2.90 -4.10
C GLY A 163 -3.69 3.81 -4.76
N SER A 164 -4.80 3.25 -5.23
CA SER A 164 -5.92 4.00 -5.80
C SER A 164 -6.93 4.51 -4.76
N GLY A 165 -6.63 4.36 -3.48
CA GLY A 165 -7.49 4.75 -2.35
C GLY A 165 -8.53 3.67 -2.01
N SER A 166 -9.37 3.95 -1.02
CA SER A 166 -9.63 5.21 -0.28
C SER A 166 -8.74 5.42 0.96
N THR A 167 -7.96 4.43 1.38
CA THR A 167 -7.16 4.54 2.61
C THR A 167 -6.10 5.63 2.46
N MET A 168 -6.07 6.51 3.45
CA MET A 168 -4.97 7.44 3.68
C MET A 168 -4.01 6.88 4.73
N PHE A 169 -2.76 7.28 4.68
CA PHE A 169 -1.82 6.93 5.74
C PHE A 169 -0.95 8.12 6.13
N GLY A 170 -0.57 8.13 7.41
CA GLY A 170 0.44 9.04 7.96
C GLY A 170 1.65 8.26 8.43
N ILE A 171 2.86 8.81 8.25
CA ILE A 171 4.12 8.25 8.74
C ILE A 171 4.56 9.06 9.95
N TYR A 172 4.88 8.38 11.05
CA TYR A 172 5.28 8.98 12.32
C TYR A 172 6.62 8.43 12.79
N ASN A 173 7.32 9.20 13.61
CA ASN A 173 8.58 8.77 14.23
C ASN A 173 8.38 7.73 15.34
N ASP A 174 7.26 7.79 16.03
CA ASP A 174 7.00 6.96 17.20
C ASP A 174 5.51 6.61 17.33
N ILE A 175 5.25 5.57 18.13
CA ILE A 175 3.91 5.04 18.34
C ILE A 175 3.01 6.02 19.09
N LYS A 176 3.54 6.80 20.03
CA LYS A 176 2.77 7.72 20.86
C LYS A 176 2.14 8.82 20.00
N SER A 177 2.94 9.41 19.11
CA SER A 177 2.45 10.40 18.13
C SER A 177 1.36 9.84 17.23
N ALA A 178 1.55 8.60 16.73
CA ALA A 178 0.54 7.91 15.91
C ALA A 178 -0.75 7.61 16.70
N GLN A 179 -0.66 7.25 17.98
CA GLN A 179 -1.81 7.00 18.86
C GLN A 179 -2.63 8.28 19.10
N ILE A 180 -1.97 9.39 19.43
CA ILE A 180 -2.64 10.69 19.62
C ILE A 180 -3.38 11.11 18.33
N ALA A 181 -2.74 10.90 17.18
CA ALA A 181 -3.36 11.18 15.90
C ALA A 181 -4.57 10.26 15.63
N ALA A 182 -4.48 8.97 15.95
CA ALA A 182 -5.59 8.03 15.80
C ALA A 182 -6.80 8.40 16.65
N GLU A 183 -6.57 8.81 17.91
CA GLU A 183 -7.62 9.29 18.83
C GLU A 183 -8.33 10.53 18.29
N SER A 184 -7.60 11.45 17.63
CA SER A 184 -8.15 12.65 17.01
C SER A 184 -8.92 12.38 15.71
N LEU A 185 -8.86 11.16 15.19
CA LEU A 185 -9.50 10.70 13.96
C LEU A 185 -10.63 9.69 14.24
N ASP A 186 -11.30 9.82 15.37
CA ASP A 186 -12.28 8.88 15.93
C ASP A 186 -13.48 8.58 15.01
N LYS A 187 -13.82 9.52 14.10
CA LYS A 187 -14.86 9.33 13.09
C LYS A 187 -14.48 8.32 12.00
N TYR A 188 -13.21 7.93 11.92
CA TYR A 188 -12.70 6.96 10.94
C TYR A 188 -12.27 5.67 11.59
N GLN A 189 -12.31 4.59 10.84
CA GLN A 189 -11.59 3.39 11.23
C GLN A 189 -10.08 3.64 11.06
N THR A 190 -9.32 3.48 12.15
CA THR A 190 -7.87 3.67 12.14
C THR A 190 -7.15 2.39 12.52
N HIS A 191 -5.94 2.19 11.98
CA HIS A 191 -5.04 1.10 12.36
C HIS A 191 -3.60 1.59 12.40
N ILE A 192 -2.90 1.27 13.49
CA ILE A 192 -1.45 1.47 13.58
C ILE A 192 -0.75 0.22 13.06
N ALA A 193 0.20 0.42 12.15
CA ALA A 193 0.96 -0.63 11.51
C ALA A 193 2.46 -0.34 11.60
N PHE A 194 3.24 -1.42 11.61
CA PHE A 194 4.70 -1.38 11.62
C PHE A 194 5.24 -2.07 10.37
N PRO A 195 6.37 -1.62 9.83
CA PRO A 195 7.04 -2.32 8.74
C PRO A 195 7.38 -3.75 9.13
N ASN A 196 7.00 -4.70 8.28
CA ASN A 196 7.37 -6.10 8.42
C ASN A 196 8.50 -6.40 7.42
N ILE A 197 9.75 -6.21 7.87
CA ILE A 197 10.95 -6.22 7.03
C ILE A 197 11.89 -7.33 7.49
#